data_8c611af6489553cedfe9e2c85c509d99
#
_entry.id   8c611af6489553cedfe9e2c85c509d99
#
_cell.length_a   1.000
_cell.length_b   1.000
_cell.length_c   1.000
_cell.angle_alpha   90.00
_cell.angle_beta   90.00
_cell.angle_gamma   90.00
#
_symmetry.space_group_name_H-M   'P 1'
#
loop_
_entity.id
_entity.type
_entity.pdbx_description
1 polymer ?
#
loop_
_entity_poly.entity_id
_entity_poly.type
_entity_poly.pdbx_seq_one_letter_code
_entity_poly.pdbx_strand_id
1 'polypeptide(L)'
;MLNIYVLEDEILQQSRMETIIYKVLKDENLKINKFEIFGKPSQLLAEITERGDHQLFFLDIEIKDEEKKGLELAYQIRKLDPNATIVFVTTHSEFMPLTFRYKVSALDFIDKALGDLHFYERVKSAIEYTLEKNGSTVAHDSFKFETSLSRVQVPFNKILYFETSPTVHKVIMHTIDERLEFYA
;
A
#
# COMPACT_ATOMS: atom_id res chain seq x y z
N MET A 1 11.06 7.94 0.24
CA MET A 1 11.40 6.50 0.34
C MET A 1 10.12 5.69 0.39
N LEU A 2 10.12 4.47 -0.11
CA LEU A 2 8.96 3.59 -0.29
C LEU A 2 8.69 2.75 0.96
N ASN A 3 7.41 2.53 1.30
CA ASN A 3 6.97 1.51 2.24
C ASN A 3 6.31 0.38 1.44
N ILE A 4 6.71 -0.86 1.71
CA ILE A 4 6.17 -2.06 1.08
C ILE A 4 5.51 -2.92 2.16
N TYR A 5 4.26 -3.29 1.92
CA TYR A 5 3.49 -4.19 2.78
C TYR A 5 2.99 -5.38 1.97
N VAL A 6 3.08 -6.55 2.56
CA VAL A 6 2.59 -7.80 1.95
C VAL A 6 1.56 -8.44 2.88
N LEU A 7 0.41 -8.83 2.34
CA LEU A 7 -0.56 -9.70 2.99
C LEU A 7 -0.50 -11.08 2.36
N GLU A 8 -0.11 -12.07 3.12
CA GLU A 8 0.05 -13.45 2.69
C GLU A 8 0.05 -14.36 3.92
N ASP A 9 -0.77 -15.37 4.00
CA ASP A 9 -0.84 -16.26 5.16
C ASP A 9 -0.07 -17.58 4.99
N GLU A 10 0.27 -17.94 3.75
CA GLU A 10 1.06 -19.14 3.46
C GLU A 10 2.57 -18.85 3.60
N ILE A 11 3.24 -19.53 4.52
CA ILE A 11 4.65 -19.30 4.86
C ILE A 11 5.57 -19.44 3.63
N LEU A 12 5.32 -20.40 2.74
CA LEU A 12 6.12 -20.59 1.53
C LEU A 12 6.01 -19.39 0.57
N GLN A 13 4.81 -18.86 0.43
CA GLN A 13 4.56 -17.69 -0.41
C GLN A 13 5.11 -16.41 0.24
N GLN A 14 5.04 -16.28 1.56
CA GLN A 14 5.71 -15.20 2.29
C GLN A 14 7.23 -15.20 1.99
N SER A 15 7.88 -16.36 2.12
CA SER A 15 9.31 -16.51 1.84
C SER A 15 9.65 -16.22 0.37
N ARG A 16 8.77 -16.60 -0.55
CA ARG A 16 8.94 -16.28 -1.98
C ARG A 16 8.87 -14.79 -2.22
N MET A 17 7.85 -14.11 -1.69
CA MET A 17 7.68 -12.66 -1.80
C MET A 17 8.89 -11.92 -1.19
N GLU A 18 9.31 -12.32 0.00
CA GLU A 18 10.46 -11.74 0.68
C GLU A 18 11.73 -11.85 -0.18
N THR A 19 12.02 -13.05 -0.67
CA THR A 19 13.19 -13.31 -1.52
C THR A 19 13.19 -12.47 -2.78
N ILE A 20 12.04 -12.38 -3.45
CA ILE A 20 11.91 -11.65 -4.71
C ILE A 20 12.00 -10.14 -4.48
N ILE A 21 11.33 -9.61 -3.46
CA ILE A 21 11.40 -8.18 -3.14
C ILE A 21 12.83 -7.77 -2.80
N TYR A 22 13.52 -8.52 -1.92
CA TYR A 22 14.92 -8.21 -1.60
C TYR A 22 15.84 -8.32 -2.81
N LYS A 23 15.59 -9.28 -3.70
CA LYS A 23 16.34 -9.40 -4.96
C LYS A 23 16.14 -8.17 -5.83
N VAL A 24 14.91 -7.70 -6.04
CA VAL A 24 14.62 -6.48 -6.80
C VAL A 24 15.34 -5.28 -6.18
N LEU A 25 15.21 -5.10 -4.86
CA LEU A 25 15.85 -3.98 -4.16
C LEU A 25 17.37 -3.97 -4.32
N LYS A 26 17.98 -5.15 -4.30
CA LYS A 26 19.44 -5.31 -4.49
C LYS A 26 19.84 -5.06 -5.95
N ASP A 27 19.17 -5.71 -6.90
CA ASP A 27 19.52 -5.64 -8.32
C ASP A 27 19.40 -4.21 -8.87
N GLU A 28 18.38 -3.47 -8.41
CA GLU A 28 18.10 -2.08 -8.82
C GLU A 28 18.74 -1.03 -7.87
N ASN A 29 19.52 -1.48 -6.87
CA ASN A 29 20.15 -0.60 -5.86
C ASN A 29 19.16 0.37 -5.20
N LEU A 30 17.95 -0.12 -4.88
CA LEU A 30 16.88 0.68 -4.30
C LEU A 30 16.94 0.70 -2.78
N LYS A 31 16.67 1.88 -2.21
CA LYS A 31 16.50 2.05 -0.75
C LYS A 31 15.02 2.26 -0.45
N ILE A 32 14.53 1.52 0.53
CA ILE A 32 13.17 1.63 1.04
C ILE A 32 13.18 2.08 2.50
N ASN A 33 12.05 2.58 2.97
CA ASN A 33 11.88 2.98 4.35
C ASN A 33 11.41 1.78 5.21
N LYS A 34 10.45 1.01 4.68
CA LYS A 34 9.80 -0.08 5.41
C LYS A 34 9.47 -1.24 4.48
N PHE A 35 9.66 -2.48 4.97
CA PHE A 35 9.17 -3.70 4.33
C PHE A 35 8.67 -4.66 5.39
N GLU A 36 7.41 -5.03 5.34
CA GLU A 36 6.77 -5.93 6.30
C GLU A 36 5.78 -6.89 5.64
N ILE A 37 5.71 -8.11 6.18
CA ILE A 37 4.81 -9.18 5.72
C ILE A 37 3.87 -9.56 6.85
N PHE A 38 2.58 -9.67 6.55
CA PHE A 38 1.52 -9.97 7.48
C PHE A 38 0.72 -11.19 7.03
N GLY A 39 0.41 -12.08 7.96
CA GLY A 39 -0.49 -13.20 7.73
C GLY A 39 -1.97 -12.90 8.02
N LYS A 40 -2.27 -11.68 8.52
CA LYS A 40 -3.65 -11.29 8.90
C LYS A 40 -3.95 -9.86 8.48
N PRO A 41 -5.13 -9.61 7.87
CA PRO A 41 -5.57 -8.27 7.48
C PRO A 41 -5.57 -7.25 8.62
N SER A 42 -6.00 -7.66 9.82
CA SER A 42 -6.06 -6.78 10.99
C SER A 42 -4.69 -6.30 11.45
N GLN A 43 -3.66 -7.12 11.33
CA GLN A 43 -2.30 -6.75 11.68
C GLN A 43 -1.76 -5.71 10.69
N LEU A 44 -1.97 -5.93 9.39
CA LEU A 44 -1.56 -4.99 8.36
C LEU A 44 -2.25 -3.64 8.53
N LEU A 45 -3.57 -3.61 8.76
CA LEU A 45 -4.31 -2.37 8.98
C LEU A 45 -3.80 -1.58 10.20
N ALA A 46 -3.44 -2.27 11.29
CA ALA A 46 -2.92 -1.64 12.50
C ALA A 46 -1.55 -1.00 12.28
N GLU A 47 -0.77 -1.49 11.30
CA GLU A 47 0.57 -1.01 11.00
C GLU A 47 0.59 0.18 10.02
N ILE A 48 -0.51 0.46 9.33
CA ILE A 48 -0.62 1.60 8.42
C ILE A 48 -0.75 2.89 9.21
N THR A 49 0.37 3.56 9.45
CA THR A 49 0.45 4.85 10.15
C THR A 49 0.66 6.03 9.21
N GLU A 50 1.06 5.77 7.98
CA GLU A 50 1.33 6.76 6.94
C GLU A 50 0.39 6.59 5.75
N ARG A 51 0.29 7.62 4.90
CA ARG A 51 -0.56 7.64 3.70
C ARG A 51 0.13 8.39 2.59
N GLY A 52 -0.06 7.93 1.36
CA GLY A 52 0.44 8.63 0.19
C GLY A 52 0.93 7.71 -0.92
N ASP A 53 1.48 8.34 -1.95
CA ASP A 53 2.00 7.69 -3.15
C ASP A 53 3.29 6.86 -2.92
N HIS A 54 3.84 6.88 -1.71
CA HIS A 54 4.97 6.08 -1.26
C HIS A 54 4.56 4.72 -0.64
N GLN A 55 3.26 4.43 -0.57
CA GLN A 55 2.72 3.20 -0.02
C GLN A 55 2.44 2.18 -1.13
N LEU A 56 3.05 0.99 -1.03
CA LEU A 56 2.85 -0.13 -1.94
C LEU A 56 2.39 -1.36 -1.17
N PHE A 57 1.25 -1.92 -1.59
CA PHE A 57 0.63 -3.10 -0.99
C PHE A 57 0.57 -4.24 -2.01
N PHE A 58 1.15 -5.38 -1.65
CA PHE A 58 0.94 -6.67 -2.31
C PHE A 58 -0.02 -7.50 -1.48
N LEU A 59 -1.19 -7.83 -2.02
CA LEU A 59 -2.27 -8.44 -1.25
C LEU A 59 -2.70 -9.75 -1.88
N ASP A 60 -2.69 -10.85 -1.12
CA ASP A 60 -3.44 -12.03 -1.51
C ASP A 60 -4.93 -11.78 -1.31
N ILE A 61 -5.76 -12.37 -2.17
CA ILE A 61 -7.22 -12.24 -2.12
C ILE A 61 -7.82 -13.19 -1.10
N GLU A 62 -7.37 -14.45 -1.08
CA GLU A 62 -7.82 -15.46 -0.13
C GLU A 62 -6.87 -15.55 1.05
N ILE A 63 -7.40 -15.42 2.25
CA ILE A 63 -6.65 -15.53 3.51
C ILE A 63 -7.35 -16.52 4.42
N LYS A 64 -6.65 -17.58 4.84
CA LYS A 64 -7.15 -18.62 5.75
C LYS A 64 -8.49 -19.23 5.31
N ASP A 65 -8.57 -19.63 4.05
CA ASP A 65 -9.79 -20.20 3.47
C ASP A 65 -11.01 -19.23 3.50
N GLU A 66 -10.78 -17.96 3.83
CA GLU A 66 -11.80 -16.91 3.72
C GLU A 66 -11.63 -16.20 2.37
N GLU A 67 -12.53 -16.54 1.44
CA GLU A 67 -12.58 -15.88 0.13
C GLU A 67 -12.76 -14.36 0.29
N LYS A 68 -12.09 -13.60 -0.55
CA LYS A 68 -12.25 -12.14 -0.68
C LYS A 68 -11.77 -11.28 0.50
N LYS A 69 -11.15 -11.83 1.54
CA LYS A 69 -10.60 -11.02 2.64
C LYS A 69 -9.59 -9.99 2.17
N GLY A 70 -8.73 -10.36 1.21
CA GLY A 70 -7.79 -9.42 0.61
C GLY A 70 -8.47 -8.32 -0.20
N LEU A 71 -9.61 -8.61 -0.88
CA LEU A 71 -10.41 -7.59 -1.57
C LEU A 71 -11.06 -6.61 -0.59
N GLU A 72 -11.60 -7.11 0.53
CA GLU A 72 -12.16 -6.27 1.60
C GLU A 72 -11.09 -5.36 2.20
N LEU A 73 -9.89 -5.91 2.47
CA LEU A 73 -8.76 -5.13 2.95
C LEU A 73 -8.34 -4.07 1.93
N ALA A 74 -8.21 -4.44 0.66
CA ALA A 74 -7.85 -3.51 -0.41
C ALA A 74 -8.86 -2.35 -0.53
N TYR A 75 -10.15 -2.63 -0.38
CA TYR A 75 -11.19 -1.61 -0.34
C TYR A 75 -11.01 -0.66 0.86
N GLN A 76 -10.72 -1.20 2.05
CA GLN A 76 -10.46 -0.38 3.24
C GLN A 76 -9.20 0.47 3.06
N ILE A 77 -8.10 -0.11 2.56
CA ILE A 77 -6.87 0.64 2.25
C ILE A 77 -7.17 1.78 1.27
N ARG A 78 -7.86 1.50 0.17
CA ARG A 78 -8.20 2.51 -0.84
C ARG A 78 -9.06 3.64 -0.28
N LYS A 79 -9.98 3.31 0.64
CA LYS A 79 -10.81 4.31 1.31
C LYS A 79 -9.99 5.21 2.23
N LEU A 80 -9.03 4.62 2.95
CA LEU A 80 -8.13 5.34 3.85
C LEU A 80 -7.04 6.11 3.09
N ASP A 81 -6.46 5.51 2.06
CA ASP A 81 -5.36 6.07 1.27
C ASP A 81 -5.65 6.00 -0.24
N PRO A 82 -6.26 7.05 -0.80
CA PRO A 82 -6.54 7.12 -2.24
C PRO A 82 -5.29 7.06 -3.12
N ASN A 83 -4.12 7.39 -2.58
CA ASN A 83 -2.87 7.49 -3.31
C ASN A 83 -2.01 6.22 -3.23
N ALA A 84 -2.34 5.27 -2.37
CA ALA A 84 -1.61 4.01 -2.25
C ALA A 84 -1.59 3.22 -3.57
N THR A 85 -0.52 2.52 -3.83
CA THR A 85 -0.43 1.53 -4.91
C THR A 85 -0.84 0.17 -4.37
N ILE A 86 -1.76 -0.51 -5.04
CA ILE A 86 -2.24 -1.84 -4.66
C ILE A 86 -2.01 -2.80 -5.80
N VAL A 87 -1.43 -3.96 -5.50
CA VAL A 87 -1.20 -5.08 -6.40
C VAL A 87 -1.76 -6.33 -5.76
N PHE A 88 -2.58 -7.09 -6.48
CA PHE A 88 -3.01 -8.40 -6.02
C PHE A 88 -2.00 -9.47 -6.42
N VAL A 89 -1.69 -10.39 -5.49
CA VAL A 89 -0.82 -11.54 -5.72
C VAL A 89 -1.57 -12.78 -5.24
N THR A 90 -2.12 -13.56 -6.15
CA THR A 90 -3.04 -14.65 -5.79
C THR A 90 -3.02 -15.79 -6.82
N THR A 91 -3.48 -16.97 -6.42
CA THR A 91 -3.79 -18.08 -7.33
C THR A 91 -5.20 -17.99 -7.95
N HIS A 92 -6.02 -17.05 -7.45
CA HIS A 92 -7.45 -16.93 -7.76
C HIS A 92 -7.71 -15.87 -8.85
N SER A 93 -7.27 -16.14 -10.07
CA SER A 93 -7.45 -15.23 -11.23
C SER A 93 -8.92 -14.95 -11.57
N GLU A 94 -9.83 -15.83 -11.17
CA GLU A 94 -11.28 -15.66 -11.32
C GLU A 94 -11.83 -14.46 -10.53
N PHE A 95 -11.14 -13.97 -9.53
CA PHE A 95 -11.55 -12.80 -8.78
C PHE A 95 -11.12 -11.46 -9.41
N MET A 96 -10.32 -11.48 -10.46
CA MET A 96 -9.89 -10.24 -11.14
C MET A 96 -11.07 -9.31 -11.51
N PRO A 97 -12.21 -9.78 -12.05
CA PRO A 97 -13.34 -8.90 -12.34
C PRO A 97 -13.95 -8.24 -11.10
N LEU A 98 -13.83 -8.89 -9.93
CA LEU A 98 -14.36 -8.33 -8.68
C LEU A 98 -13.56 -7.11 -8.20
N THR A 99 -12.29 -6.99 -8.54
CA THR A 99 -11.46 -5.84 -8.17
C THR A 99 -12.06 -4.52 -8.69
N PHE A 100 -12.69 -4.56 -9.87
CA PHE A 100 -13.41 -3.41 -10.43
C PHE A 100 -14.69 -3.10 -9.65
N ARG A 101 -15.43 -4.12 -9.20
CA ARG A 101 -16.65 -3.93 -8.39
C ARG A 101 -16.34 -3.30 -7.03
N TYR A 102 -15.22 -3.67 -6.42
CA TYR A 102 -14.74 -3.09 -5.16
C TYR A 102 -14.10 -1.71 -5.34
N LYS A 103 -13.95 -1.21 -6.59
CA LYS A 103 -13.37 0.11 -6.89
C LYS A 103 -11.99 0.32 -6.25
N VAL A 104 -11.19 -0.75 -6.21
CA VAL A 104 -9.87 -0.72 -5.55
C VAL A 104 -8.85 0.05 -6.38
N SER A 105 -9.03 0.10 -7.71
CA SER A 105 -8.04 0.66 -8.65
C SER A 105 -6.66 0.04 -8.45
N ALA A 106 -6.60 -1.30 -8.49
CA ALA A 106 -5.34 -2.02 -8.41
C ALA A 106 -4.46 -1.69 -9.61
N LEU A 107 -3.15 -1.56 -9.38
CA LEU A 107 -2.17 -1.38 -10.44
C LEU A 107 -2.02 -2.65 -11.27
N ASP A 108 -1.98 -3.79 -10.60
CA ASP A 108 -1.69 -5.07 -11.24
C ASP A 108 -2.35 -6.24 -10.50
N PHE A 109 -2.38 -7.39 -11.19
CA PHE A 109 -2.89 -8.64 -10.68
C PHE A 109 -1.89 -9.75 -11.08
N ILE A 110 -1.07 -10.21 -10.13
CA ILE A 110 0.00 -11.17 -10.34
C ILE A 110 -0.48 -12.56 -9.95
N ASP A 111 -0.44 -13.50 -10.90
CA ASP A 111 -0.75 -14.90 -10.63
C ASP A 111 0.45 -15.57 -9.94
N LYS A 112 0.23 -16.20 -8.78
CA LYS A 112 1.25 -16.97 -8.06
C LYS A 112 1.78 -18.17 -8.85
N ALA A 113 1.03 -18.66 -9.86
CA ALA A 113 1.45 -19.75 -10.74
C ALA A 113 2.53 -19.33 -11.76
N LEU A 114 2.81 -18.04 -11.92
CA LEU A 114 3.88 -17.57 -12.79
C LEU A 114 5.24 -18.13 -12.34
N GLY A 115 6.07 -18.46 -13.32
CA GLY A 115 7.47 -18.80 -13.08
C GLY A 115 8.24 -17.63 -12.47
N ASP A 116 9.30 -17.91 -11.72
CA ASP A 116 10.00 -16.92 -10.90
C ASP A 116 10.53 -15.72 -11.67
N LEU A 117 10.95 -15.90 -12.94
CA LEU A 117 11.40 -14.78 -13.76
C LEU A 117 10.27 -13.78 -14.04
N HIS A 118 9.11 -14.25 -14.51
CA HIS A 118 7.97 -13.39 -14.80
C HIS A 118 7.37 -12.79 -13.52
N PHE A 119 7.37 -13.57 -12.44
CA PHE A 119 6.93 -13.08 -11.15
C PHE A 119 7.84 -11.93 -10.65
N TYR A 120 9.16 -12.11 -10.75
CA TYR A 120 10.15 -11.09 -10.44
C TYR A 120 9.92 -9.80 -11.27
N GLU A 121 9.74 -9.94 -12.59
CA GLU A 121 9.51 -8.78 -13.48
C GLU A 121 8.25 -7.99 -13.10
N ARG A 122 7.17 -8.69 -12.72
CA ARG A 122 5.93 -8.04 -12.31
C ARG A 122 6.08 -7.30 -10.97
N VAL A 123 6.73 -7.93 -9.99
CA VAL A 123 7.03 -7.30 -8.69
C VAL A 123 7.94 -6.09 -8.89
N LYS A 124 9.00 -6.23 -9.71
CA LYS A 124 9.90 -5.12 -10.07
C LYS A 124 9.13 -3.96 -10.68
N SER A 125 8.30 -4.22 -11.69
CA SER A 125 7.48 -3.19 -12.35
C SER A 125 6.59 -2.43 -11.37
N ALA A 126 5.99 -3.11 -10.41
CA ALA A 126 5.15 -2.47 -9.40
C ALA A 126 5.95 -1.55 -8.45
N ILE A 127 7.15 -1.97 -8.07
CA ILE A 127 8.06 -1.17 -7.24
C ILE A 127 8.53 0.07 -8.00
N GLU A 128 9.00 -0.10 -9.24
CA GLU A 128 9.45 0.99 -10.11
C GLU A 128 8.34 2.03 -10.35
N TYR A 129 7.14 1.57 -10.72
CA TYR A 129 5.97 2.43 -10.89
C TYR A 129 5.68 3.28 -9.65
N THR A 130 5.72 2.66 -8.47
CA THR A 130 5.42 3.36 -7.22
C THR A 130 6.50 4.40 -6.90
N LEU A 131 7.76 4.09 -7.18
CA LEU A 131 8.88 5.04 -7.03
C LEU A 131 8.76 6.23 -7.98
N GLU A 132 8.45 6.00 -9.24
CA GLU A 132 8.25 7.04 -10.24
C GLU A 132 7.09 7.96 -9.87
N LYS A 133 5.96 7.37 -9.44
CA LYS A 133 4.79 8.09 -8.97
C LYS A 133 5.12 8.97 -7.76
N ASN A 134 5.89 8.46 -6.81
CA ASN A 134 6.33 9.19 -5.62
C ASN A 134 7.35 10.31 -5.97
N GLY A 135 8.15 10.13 -7.01
CA GLY A 135 9.13 11.12 -7.51
C GLY A 135 8.54 12.15 -8.49
N SER A 136 7.40 11.84 -9.11
CA SER A 136 6.78 12.76 -10.06
C SER A 136 6.11 13.91 -9.34
N THR A 137 6.53 15.14 -9.67
CA THR A 137 5.89 16.40 -9.22
C THR A 137 4.61 16.71 -10.00
N VAL A 138 3.90 15.70 -10.50
CA VAL A 138 2.57 15.92 -11.04
C VAL A 138 1.72 16.46 -9.88
N ALA A 139 1.27 17.69 -10.02
CA ALA A 139 0.42 18.36 -9.06
C ALA A 139 -0.89 17.55 -8.91
N HIS A 140 -0.85 16.54 -8.08
CA HIS A 140 -2.08 15.98 -7.57
C HIS A 140 -2.68 17.04 -6.64
N ASP A 141 -3.94 17.34 -6.79
CA ASP A 141 -4.72 18.20 -5.89
C ASP A 141 -4.79 17.57 -4.48
N SER A 142 -3.63 17.48 -3.83
CA SER A 142 -3.50 16.86 -2.52
C SER A 142 -2.53 17.62 -1.62
N PHE A 143 -2.91 17.72 -0.36
CA PHE A 143 -2.03 18.17 0.71
C PHE A 143 -0.98 17.11 0.97
N LYS A 144 0.29 17.49 0.89
CA LYS A 144 1.44 16.64 1.26
C LYS A 144 2.16 17.26 2.43
N PHE A 145 2.38 16.48 3.45
CA PHE A 145 3.16 16.89 4.62
C PHE A 145 4.14 15.78 4.98
N GLU A 146 5.40 16.16 5.16
CA GLU A 146 6.47 15.22 5.43
C GLU A 146 7.39 15.75 6.52
N THR A 147 7.61 14.93 7.54
CA THR A 147 8.62 15.15 8.59
C THR A 147 9.51 13.92 8.70
N SER A 148 10.52 13.97 9.57
CA SER A 148 11.32 12.79 9.92
C SER A 148 10.51 11.67 10.58
N LEU A 149 9.32 11.97 11.09
CA LEU A 149 8.48 11.05 11.88
C LEU A 149 7.23 10.60 11.15
N SER A 150 6.77 11.34 10.13
CA SER A 150 5.52 11.00 9.42
C SER A 150 5.45 11.60 8.01
N ARG A 151 4.77 10.89 7.13
CA ARG A 151 4.39 11.37 5.77
C ARG A 151 2.89 11.22 5.61
N VAL A 152 2.23 12.32 5.27
CA VAL A 152 0.78 12.37 5.08
C VAL A 152 0.48 12.99 3.73
N GLN A 153 -0.35 12.32 2.94
CA GLN A 153 -0.90 12.84 1.69
C GLN A 153 -2.40 12.62 1.67
N VAL A 154 -3.16 13.71 1.54
CA VAL A 154 -4.62 13.68 1.52
C VAL A 154 -5.13 14.60 0.41
N PRO A 155 -6.04 14.14 -0.47
CA PRO A 155 -6.67 14.99 -1.47
C PRO A 155 -7.33 16.22 -0.83
N PHE A 156 -7.14 17.41 -1.41
CA PHE A 156 -7.72 18.64 -0.87
C PHE A 156 -9.24 18.58 -0.73
N ASN A 157 -9.92 17.91 -1.65
CA ASN A 157 -11.38 17.75 -1.60
C ASN A 157 -11.88 16.88 -0.44
N LYS A 158 -10.97 16.20 0.28
CA LYS A 158 -11.30 15.43 1.49
C LYS A 158 -11.02 16.20 2.78
N ILE A 159 -10.26 17.28 2.73
CA ILE A 159 -9.88 18.06 3.91
C ILE A 159 -11.01 19.02 4.26
N LEU A 160 -11.44 19.02 5.52
CA LEU A 160 -12.43 19.94 6.04
C LEU A 160 -11.76 21.14 6.70
N TYR A 161 -10.90 20.89 7.67
CA TYR A 161 -10.15 21.93 8.39
C TYR A 161 -8.97 21.33 9.18
N PHE A 162 -8.13 22.23 9.71
CA PHE A 162 -7.04 21.91 10.63
C PHE A 162 -7.29 22.56 11.97
N GLU A 163 -6.84 21.92 13.04
CA GLU A 163 -6.80 22.48 14.38
C GLU A 163 -5.49 22.12 15.10
N THR A 164 -5.15 22.88 16.13
CA THR A 164 -4.00 22.57 16.98
C THR A 164 -4.32 21.39 17.88
N SER A 165 -3.39 20.45 17.99
CA SER A 165 -3.51 19.35 18.95
C SER A 165 -3.22 19.82 20.39
N PRO A 166 -3.86 19.23 21.40
CA PRO A 166 -3.41 19.35 22.80
C PRO A 166 -1.99 18.81 23.00
N THR A 167 -1.53 17.92 22.14
CA THR A 167 -0.16 17.39 22.16
C THR A 167 0.79 18.38 21.49
N VAL A 168 1.84 18.76 22.20
CA VAL A 168 2.85 19.70 21.70
C VAL A 168 3.44 19.23 20.38
N HIS A 169 3.64 20.16 19.45
CA HIS A 169 4.17 19.89 18.09
C HIS A 169 3.30 18.95 17.24
N LYS A 170 1.99 18.90 17.50
CA LYS A 170 1.07 18.18 16.64
C LYS A 170 -0.05 19.06 16.13
N VAL A 171 -0.50 18.73 14.93
CA VAL A 171 -1.67 19.29 14.26
C VAL A 171 -2.68 18.18 13.99
N ILE A 172 -3.94 18.53 14.07
CA ILE A 172 -5.04 17.64 13.72
C ILE A 172 -5.64 18.14 12.41
N MET A 173 -5.73 17.21 11.43
CA MET A 173 -6.44 17.43 10.19
C MET A 173 -7.76 16.65 10.24
N HIS A 174 -8.86 17.35 10.07
CA HIS A 174 -10.19 16.75 9.92
C HIS A 174 -10.49 16.54 8.44
N THR A 175 -10.83 15.33 8.08
CA THR A 175 -11.27 14.96 6.75
C THR A 175 -12.72 14.49 6.78
N ILE A 176 -13.31 14.30 5.59
CA ILE A 176 -14.68 13.76 5.48
C ILE A 176 -14.80 12.31 6.01
N ASP A 177 -13.68 11.57 6.08
CA ASP A 177 -13.67 10.16 6.45
C ASP A 177 -13.16 9.94 7.89
N GLU A 178 -12.26 10.83 8.38
CA GLU A 178 -11.55 10.61 9.65
C GLU A 178 -10.81 11.85 10.16
N ARG A 179 -10.23 11.69 11.36
CA ARG A 179 -9.36 12.66 12.03
C ARG A 179 -7.94 12.12 12.06
N LEU A 180 -6.98 12.88 11.52
CA LEU A 180 -5.57 12.54 11.48
C LEU A 180 -4.78 13.49 12.38
N GLU A 181 -3.97 12.94 13.29
CA GLU A 181 -3.06 13.70 14.12
C GLU A 181 -1.62 13.39 13.73
N PHE A 182 -0.83 14.40 13.42
CA PHE A 182 0.56 14.25 12.99
C PHE A 182 1.46 15.37 13.51
N TYR A 183 2.75 15.10 13.60
CA TYR A 183 3.74 16.09 14.02
C TYR A 183 3.94 17.16 12.95
N ALA A 184 3.89 18.45 13.35
CA ALA A 184 4.07 19.62 12.50
C ALA A 184 5.14 20.55 13.08
#